data_4588860288e8d8fb8ed14e581917f849
#
_entry.id   4588860288e8d8fb8ed14e581917f849
#
_cell.length_a   1.000
_cell.length_b   1.000
_cell.length_c   1.000
_cell.angle_alpha   90.00
_cell.angle_beta   90.00
_cell.angle_gamma   90.00
#
_symmetry.space_group_name_H-M   'P 1'
#
loop_
_entity.id
_entity.type
_entity.pdbx_description
1 polymer ?
#
loop_
_entity_poly.entity_id
_entity_poly.type
_entity_poly.pdbx_seq_one_letter_code
_entity_poly.pdbx_strand_id
1 'polypeptide(L)'
;MSHLSARMYAGRGHIKWNNDFPITNYANQLTIPHLRTFATVHHLPLRVTFQNPTIFRPRGVTEPYLILNKNSAPVSGRQATCFSFSGYHYDPATGEATLTYNVDGRILNEKITFPWTPWPVDASRQAAFFRALELLHLVAGISYYKAGLAIRIDTGNSNIDSSMAEFLNELYLEGLAEFAYVNKLDLTGLIDFEVNTDDTPVSTGQSLDDLLSHPLDLPGRALVAMGGGKDSLVCLQMLRDAGVEVQPVCVGGSRLIGETVKKANLPLIRIQRELSGELTEMNTGGAWNGHVPVTAINSAILLCAGLLYGYRYVVFANESSANEATLKDGRGREVNHQYSKSLAFEQNFAAVIERHVSPDIEYFSLLRPFSEVAITRRFSEMTEFHEVFSSCNRNFHQDGPRITGRWCQDCPKCRFAALALAPFLSPQALFTIQGADLLDQENQAQGFKALCGLGEFKPFECVGSIAESRAAMKCLVNDPQWQDKYVVRVLARYPEIEQAGVLELQPDFEATHCIPAAVMTRLNAS
;
A
#
# COMPACT_ATOMS: atom_id res chain seq x y z
N MET A 1 -49.63 -21.72 -9.55
CA MET A 1 -49.48 -20.71 -10.61
C MET A 1 -50.07 -19.40 -10.09
N SER A 2 -49.30 -18.55 -9.54
CA SER A 2 -49.69 -17.21 -9.09
C SER A 2 -48.64 -16.20 -9.63
N HIS A 3 -49.16 -15.21 -10.33
CA HIS A 3 -48.42 -14.20 -11.11
C HIS A 3 -47.39 -13.43 -10.29
N LEU A 4 -46.10 -13.52 -10.67
CA LEU A 4 -45.04 -12.59 -10.30
C LEU A 4 -45.03 -11.47 -11.36
N SER A 5 -45.56 -10.31 -11.03
CA SER A 5 -45.40 -9.13 -11.85
C SER A 5 -44.21 -8.31 -11.36
N ALA A 6 -43.07 -8.44 -12.02
CA ALA A 6 -41.96 -7.50 -11.86
C ALA A 6 -42.22 -6.29 -12.75
N ARG A 7 -42.33 -5.08 -12.20
CA ARG A 7 -42.35 -3.83 -12.97
C ARG A 7 -40.92 -3.43 -13.30
N MET A 8 -40.57 -3.53 -14.58
CA MET A 8 -39.35 -2.96 -15.12
C MET A 8 -39.60 -1.52 -15.56
N TYR A 9 -38.78 -0.60 -15.08
CA TYR A 9 -38.70 0.75 -15.63
C TYR A 9 -37.41 0.83 -16.47
N ALA A 10 -37.56 1.02 -17.76
CA ALA A 10 -36.48 1.25 -18.70
C ALA A 10 -36.16 2.74 -18.79
N GLY A 11 -35.05 3.17 -18.23
CA GLY A 11 -34.46 4.48 -18.47
C GLY A 11 -32.97 4.32 -18.70
N ARG A 12 -32.52 4.54 -19.93
CA ARG A 12 -31.12 4.59 -20.35
C ARG A 12 -30.19 3.52 -19.74
N GLY A 13 -30.43 2.24 -20.06
CA GLY A 13 -29.38 1.21 -20.02
C GLY A 13 -28.96 0.66 -18.65
N HIS A 14 -29.61 1.02 -17.56
CA HIS A 14 -29.30 0.48 -16.23
C HIS A 14 -30.52 -0.13 -15.56
N ILE A 15 -30.40 -1.38 -15.10
CA ILE A 15 -31.41 -2.04 -14.27
C ILE A 15 -31.02 -1.83 -12.80
N LYS A 16 -31.84 -1.09 -12.05
CA LYS A 16 -31.73 -1.01 -10.59
C LYS A 16 -32.68 -2.02 -9.95
N TRP A 17 -32.16 -2.83 -9.07
CA TRP A 17 -32.96 -3.69 -8.19
C TRP A 17 -33.28 -2.90 -6.91
N ASN A 18 -34.53 -2.95 -6.48
CA ASN A 18 -34.93 -2.36 -5.21
C ASN A 18 -34.78 -3.42 -4.10
N ASN A 19 -34.16 -3.05 -2.98
CA ASN A 19 -33.71 -3.93 -1.90
C ASN A 19 -34.82 -4.48 -0.98
N ASP A 20 -36.08 -4.45 -1.38
CA ASP A 20 -37.21 -4.77 -0.49
C ASP A 20 -37.61 -6.27 -0.45
N PHE A 21 -36.78 -7.19 -0.97
CA PHE A 21 -37.08 -8.64 -0.85
C PHE A 21 -35.84 -9.43 -0.43
N PRO A 22 -35.99 -10.34 0.55
CA PRO A 22 -34.89 -11.20 0.97
C PRO A 22 -34.64 -12.30 -0.08
N ILE A 23 -33.59 -12.14 -0.89
CA ILE A 23 -33.15 -13.16 -1.86
C ILE A 23 -32.17 -14.12 -1.15
N THR A 24 -32.66 -14.89 -0.21
CA THR A 24 -31.81 -15.88 0.48
C THR A 24 -31.93 -17.31 -0.06
N ASN A 25 -32.90 -17.64 -0.93
CA ASN A 25 -33.12 -19.03 -1.31
C ASN A 25 -33.23 -19.37 -2.81
N TYR A 26 -32.99 -18.43 -3.74
CA TYR A 26 -33.17 -18.72 -5.19
C TYR A 26 -31.93 -18.55 -6.06
N ALA A 27 -30.82 -18.07 -5.54
CA ALA A 27 -29.59 -17.84 -6.32
C ALA A 27 -28.90 -19.16 -6.79
N ASN A 28 -29.25 -20.30 -6.22
CA ASN A 28 -28.60 -21.58 -6.51
C ASN A 28 -29.21 -22.37 -7.67
N GLN A 29 -30.22 -21.84 -8.38
CA GLN A 29 -30.90 -22.59 -9.45
C GLN A 29 -30.85 -21.96 -10.85
N LEU A 30 -30.26 -20.79 -11.03
CA LEU A 30 -30.10 -20.16 -12.35
C LEU A 30 -28.67 -20.34 -12.87
N THR A 31 -28.50 -21.23 -13.83
CA THR A 31 -27.24 -21.44 -14.53
C THR A 31 -27.05 -20.42 -15.68
N ILE A 32 -25.78 -20.08 -16.01
CA ILE A 32 -25.40 -19.16 -17.09
C ILE A 32 -26.12 -19.39 -18.44
N PRO A 33 -26.50 -20.63 -18.84
CA PRO A 33 -27.28 -20.85 -20.06
C PRO A 33 -28.64 -20.18 -20.07
N HIS A 34 -29.34 -20.10 -18.95
CA HIS A 34 -30.69 -19.53 -18.88
C HIS A 34 -30.68 -17.99 -19.08
N LEU A 35 -29.61 -17.31 -18.63
CA LEU A 35 -29.45 -15.88 -18.86
C LEU A 35 -29.13 -15.55 -20.32
N ARG A 36 -28.36 -16.40 -21.00
CA ARG A 36 -28.07 -16.23 -22.44
C ARG A 36 -29.30 -16.40 -23.31
N THR A 37 -30.14 -17.36 -23.00
CA THR A 37 -31.38 -17.61 -23.74
C THR A 37 -32.37 -16.44 -23.62
N PHE A 38 -32.43 -15.81 -22.46
CA PHE A 38 -33.27 -14.62 -22.25
C PHE A 38 -32.77 -13.40 -23.03
N ALA A 39 -31.46 -13.19 -23.08
CA ALA A 39 -30.84 -12.09 -23.84
C ALA A 39 -31.02 -12.23 -25.35
N THR A 40 -31.02 -13.46 -25.88
CA THR A 40 -31.17 -13.72 -27.31
C THR A 40 -32.58 -13.47 -27.84
N VAL A 41 -33.59 -13.67 -26.99
CA VAL A 41 -35.01 -13.48 -27.34
C VAL A 41 -35.38 -11.98 -27.43
N HIS A 42 -34.66 -11.09 -26.74
CA HIS A 42 -35.05 -9.69 -26.62
C HIS A 42 -34.09 -8.68 -27.30
N HIS A 43 -33.09 -9.13 -28.07
CA HIS A 43 -32.13 -8.30 -28.81
C HIS A 43 -31.52 -7.13 -27.99
N LEU A 44 -31.31 -7.30 -26.68
CA LEU A 44 -30.72 -6.29 -25.82
C LEU A 44 -29.22 -6.55 -25.61
N PRO A 45 -28.34 -5.56 -25.82
CA PRO A 45 -26.92 -5.69 -25.48
C PRO A 45 -26.77 -5.63 -23.95
N LEU A 46 -26.72 -6.81 -23.31
CA LEU A 46 -26.44 -6.93 -21.88
C LEU A 46 -24.90 -6.85 -21.66
N ARG A 47 -24.43 -5.70 -21.21
CA ARG A 47 -23.15 -5.58 -20.51
C ARG A 47 -23.40 -5.78 -19.02
N VAL A 48 -23.14 -6.99 -18.52
CA VAL A 48 -23.16 -7.27 -17.08
C VAL A 48 -21.78 -6.99 -16.54
N THR A 49 -21.60 -5.85 -15.88
CA THR A 49 -20.39 -5.52 -15.11
C THR A 49 -20.65 -5.96 -13.67
N PHE A 50 -20.01 -7.02 -13.24
CA PHE A 50 -19.98 -7.39 -11.82
C PHE A 50 -19.01 -6.49 -11.09
N GLN A 51 -19.51 -5.53 -10.33
CA GLN A 51 -18.71 -4.81 -9.35
C GLN A 51 -18.57 -5.71 -8.12
N ASN A 52 -17.34 -6.19 -7.85
CA ASN A 52 -16.91 -6.95 -6.68
C ASN A 52 -17.84 -8.11 -6.28
N PRO A 53 -17.54 -9.33 -6.64
CA PRO A 53 -18.20 -10.48 -6.04
C PRO A 53 -17.61 -10.70 -4.64
N THR A 54 -18.31 -10.27 -3.60
CA THR A 54 -18.20 -10.92 -2.30
C THR A 54 -18.75 -12.33 -2.49
N ILE A 55 -17.90 -13.25 -2.92
CA ILE A 55 -18.31 -14.64 -3.18
C ILE A 55 -18.51 -15.31 -1.83
N PHE A 56 -19.76 -15.46 -1.43
CA PHE A 56 -20.18 -16.44 -0.42
C PHE A 56 -19.85 -17.83 -0.96
N ARG A 57 -18.83 -18.51 -0.39
CA ARG A 57 -18.53 -19.92 -0.69
C ARG A 57 -18.85 -20.81 0.49
N PRO A 58 -19.45 -21.99 0.27
CA PRO A 58 -19.61 -22.97 1.32
C PRO A 58 -18.25 -23.49 1.80
N ARG A 59 -18.12 -23.76 3.09
CA ARG A 59 -16.92 -24.36 3.70
C ARG A 59 -16.62 -25.69 3.01
N GLY A 60 -15.38 -25.86 2.52
CA GLY A 60 -14.81 -27.17 2.28
C GLY A 60 -14.28 -27.50 0.89
N VAL A 61 -14.33 -26.60 -0.11
CA VAL A 61 -13.67 -26.83 -1.40
C VAL A 61 -12.65 -25.73 -1.65
N THR A 62 -11.40 -25.99 -1.29
CA THR A 62 -10.26 -25.18 -1.75
C THR A 62 -10.02 -25.50 -3.21
N GLU A 63 -10.34 -24.58 -4.12
CA GLU A 63 -9.87 -24.71 -5.49
C GLU A 63 -8.33 -24.73 -5.47
N PRO A 64 -7.70 -25.64 -6.23
CA PRO A 64 -6.24 -25.75 -6.25
C PRO A 64 -5.61 -24.45 -6.75
N TYR A 65 -4.50 -24.05 -6.13
CA TYR A 65 -3.68 -22.96 -6.63
C TYR A 65 -3.04 -23.37 -7.95
N LEU A 66 -3.00 -22.47 -8.92
CA LEU A 66 -2.21 -22.63 -10.13
C LEU A 66 -0.73 -22.42 -9.79
N ILE A 67 0.04 -23.50 -9.84
CA ILE A 67 1.49 -23.45 -9.59
C ILE A 67 2.18 -22.94 -10.84
N LEU A 68 2.83 -21.79 -10.72
CA LEU A 68 3.68 -21.22 -11.75
C LEU A 68 5.13 -21.46 -11.38
N ASN A 69 5.89 -22.10 -12.28
CA ASN A 69 7.27 -22.47 -12.03
C ASN A 69 8.07 -22.25 -13.31
N LYS A 70 9.34 -21.82 -13.20
CA LYS A 70 10.23 -21.58 -14.34
C LYS A 70 10.48 -22.83 -15.21
N ASN A 71 10.28 -24.03 -14.66
CA ASN A 71 10.44 -25.30 -15.35
C ASN A 71 9.13 -25.86 -15.94
N SER A 72 7.99 -25.18 -15.78
CA SER A 72 6.71 -25.61 -16.32
C SER A 72 6.43 -24.96 -17.68
N ALA A 73 5.58 -25.61 -18.50
CA ALA A 73 5.11 -24.98 -19.73
C ALA A 73 4.29 -23.73 -19.39
N PRO A 74 4.42 -22.62 -20.17
CA PRO A 74 3.66 -21.39 -19.94
C PRO A 74 2.16 -21.66 -19.98
N VAL A 75 1.41 -20.98 -19.09
CA VAL A 75 -0.05 -20.95 -19.17
C VAL A 75 -0.46 -20.22 -20.43
N SER A 76 -1.01 -20.97 -21.39
CA SER A 76 -1.33 -20.48 -22.74
C SER A 76 -2.14 -19.18 -22.72
N GLY A 77 -1.65 -18.16 -23.42
CA GLY A 77 -2.31 -16.88 -23.66
C GLY A 77 -2.32 -15.88 -22.48
N ARG A 78 -1.69 -16.21 -21.33
CA ARG A 78 -1.62 -15.30 -20.17
C ARG A 78 -0.21 -15.13 -19.60
N GLN A 79 0.60 -16.19 -19.61
CA GLN A 79 1.93 -16.16 -19.04
C GLN A 79 2.96 -15.79 -20.12
N ALA A 80 3.78 -14.79 -19.82
CA ALA A 80 4.86 -14.35 -20.69
C ALA A 80 6.08 -15.30 -20.60
N THR A 81 6.88 -15.32 -21.65
CA THR A 81 8.13 -16.07 -21.69
C THR A 81 9.25 -15.29 -21.03
N CYS A 82 9.36 -14.00 -21.33
CA CYS A 82 10.43 -13.14 -20.85
C CYS A 82 9.89 -11.77 -20.40
N PHE A 83 10.39 -11.32 -19.27
CA PHE A 83 10.29 -9.95 -18.78
C PHE A 83 11.69 -9.35 -18.76
N SER A 84 11.92 -8.26 -19.50
CA SER A 84 13.23 -7.63 -19.56
C SER A 84 13.22 -6.20 -19.04
N PHE A 85 14.24 -5.85 -18.28
CA PHE A 85 14.57 -4.49 -17.88
C PHE A 85 15.37 -3.85 -19.01
N SER A 86 14.70 -3.06 -19.88
CA SER A 86 15.28 -2.56 -21.12
C SER A 86 16.11 -1.30 -20.96
N GLY A 87 16.10 -0.70 -19.78
CA GLY A 87 16.92 0.45 -19.42
C GLY A 87 16.13 1.60 -18.80
N TYR A 88 16.86 2.64 -18.41
CA TYR A 88 16.29 3.86 -17.83
C TYR A 88 17.04 5.08 -18.36
N HIS A 89 16.36 6.21 -18.34
CA HIS A 89 16.92 7.50 -18.74
C HIS A 89 16.42 8.60 -17.80
N TYR A 90 17.25 9.59 -17.51
CA TYR A 90 16.87 10.80 -16.78
C TYR A 90 17.25 12.04 -17.58
N ASP A 91 16.30 12.95 -17.75
CA ASP A 91 16.52 14.26 -18.38
C ASP A 91 16.59 15.35 -17.29
N PRO A 92 17.77 15.88 -16.98
CA PRO A 92 17.91 16.95 -15.98
C PRO A 92 17.21 18.26 -16.36
N ALA A 93 16.92 18.50 -17.63
CA ALA A 93 16.26 19.72 -18.08
C ALA A 93 14.76 19.73 -17.75
N THR A 94 14.13 18.56 -17.78
CA THR A 94 12.70 18.39 -17.48
C THR A 94 12.43 17.78 -16.12
N GLY A 95 13.43 17.11 -15.51
CA GLY A 95 13.26 16.33 -14.29
C GLY A 95 12.53 15.01 -14.51
N GLU A 96 12.39 14.55 -15.77
CA GLU A 96 11.71 13.31 -16.11
C GLU A 96 12.68 12.12 -16.12
N ALA A 97 12.35 11.09 -15.35
CA ALA A 97 12.92 9.75 -15.47
C ALA A 97 11.97 8.85 -16.27
N THR A 98 12.48 8.16 -17.28
CA THR A 98 11.76 7.14 -18.05
C THR A 98 12.36 5.77 -17.73
N LEU A 99 11.51 4.84 -17.27
CA LEU A 99 11.86 3.44 -17.00
C LEU A 99 11.23 2.56 -18.08
N THR A 100 12.04 1.77 -18.77
CA THR A 100 11.60 0.97 -19.94
C THR A 100 11.67 -0.52 -19.61
N TYR A 101 10.57 -1.21 -19.86
CA TYR A 101 10.42 -2.65 -19.70
C TYR A 101 9.94 -3.29 -20.98
N ASN A 102 10.16 -4.61 -21.11
CA ASN A 102 9.69 -5.39 -22.25
C ASN A 102 9.06 -6.70 -21.77
N VAL A 103 7.84 -6.98 -22.24
CA VAL A 103 7.14 -8.25 -22.01
C VAL A 103 6.88 -8.90 -23.36
N ASP A 104 7.68 -9.91 -23.73
CA ASP A 104 7.59 -10.64 -24.99
C ASP A 104 7.49 -9.74 -26.24
N GLY A 105 8.32 -8.69 -26.31
CA GLY A 105 8.35 -7.73 -27.42
C GLY A 105 7.44 -6.50 -27.23
N ARG A 106 6.59 -6.46 -26.20
CA ARG A 106 5.78 -5.28 -25.87
C ARG A 106 6.58 -4.34 -24.97
N ILE A 107 6.83 -3.14 -25.45
CA ILE A 107 7.57 -2.11 -24.71
C ILE A 107 6.61 -1.33 -23.80
N LEU A 108 7.00 -1.17 -22.53
CA LEU A 108 6.25 -0.43 -21.52
C LEU A 108 7.14 0.66 -20.93
N ASN A 109 6.70 1.91 -21.00
CA ASN A 109 7.44 3.06 -20.49
C ASN A 109 6.69 3.66 -19.31
N GLU A 110 7.35 3.68 -18.15
CA GLU A 110 6.89 4.41 -16.95
C GLU A 110 7.62 5.73 -16.86
N LYS A 111 6.89 6.80 -16.54
CA LYS A 111 7.47 8.13 -16.37
C LYS A 111 7.34 8.59 -14.93
N ILE A 112 8.43 9.15 -14.40
CA ILE A 112 8.47 9.76 -13.08
C ILE A 112 9.04 11.16 -13.24
N THR A 113 8.22 12.17 -12.89
CA THR A 113 8.62 13.57 -13.01
C THR A 113 8.89 14.15 -11.64
N PHE A 114 10.15 14.48 -11.40
CA PHE A 114 10.59 15.24 -10.23
C PHE A 114 10.39 16.72 -10.51
N PRO A 115 9.77 17.51 -9.61
CA PRO A 115 9.69 18.96 -9.78
C PRO A 115 11.07 19.56 -9.99
N TRP A 116 11.12 20.65 -10.76
CA TRP A 116 12.38 21.27 -11.12
C TRP A 116 13.27 21.57 -9.91
N THR A 117 14.51 21.20 -10.03
CA THR A 117 15.61 21.58 -9.13
C THR A 117 16.89 21.67 -9.96
N PRO A 118 17.87 22.50 -9.55
CA PRO A 118 19.19 22.47 -10.18
C PRO A 118 19.80 21.07 -10.11
N TRP A 119 20.31 20.59 -11.24
CA TRP A 119 21.05 19.33 -11.28
C TRP A 119 22.24 19.42 -10.32
N PRO A 120 22.49 18.42 -9.45
CA PRO A 120 23.61 18.44 -8.54
C PRO A 120 24.94 18.67 -9.27
N VAL A 121 25.76 19.59 -8.78
CA VAL A 121 27.09 19.83 -9.35
C VAL A 121 28.12 18.81 -8.88
N ASP A 122 27.88 18.17 -7.75
CA ASP A 122 28.73 17.12 -7.20
C ASP A 122 28.58 15.82 -7.96
N ALA A 123 29.68 15.34 -8.56
CA ALA A 123 29.71 14.12 -9.38
C ALA A 123 29.37 12.85 -8.55
N SER A 124 29.77 12.79 -7.28
CA SER A 124 29.49 11.64 -6.40
C SER A 124 27.99 11.52 -6.16
N ARG A 125 27.30 12.67 -5.93
CA ARG A 125 25.85 12.69 -5.75
C ARG A 125 25.10 12.37 -7.05
N GLN A 126 25.61 12.81 -8.22
CA GLN A 126 25.07 12.41 -9.51
C GLN A 126 25.18 10.88 -9.72
N ALA A 127 26.35 10.31 -9.42
CA ALA A 127 26.56 8.87 -9.53
C ALA A 127 25.66 8.09 -8.57
N ALA A 128 25.50 8.53 -7.32
CA ALA A 128 24.56 7.93 -6.36
C ALA A 128 23.10 8.03 -6.85
N PHE A 129 22.71 9.15 -7.46
CA PHE A 129 21.39 9.29 -8.07
C PHE A 129 21.14 8.28 -9.18
N PHE A 130 22.09 8.03 -10.08
CA PHE A 130 21.92 7.04 -11.14
C PHE A 130 21.87 5.62 -10.59
N ARG A 131 22.60 5.28 -9.52
CA ARG A 131 22.47 3.99 -8.82
C ARG A 131 21.09 3.83 -8.17
N ALA A 132 20.58 4.91 -7.54
CA ALA A 132 19.21 4.92 -7.00
C ALA A 132 18.15 4.80 -8.10
N LEU A 133 18.38 5.37 -9.28
CA LEU A 133 17.49 5.26 -10.43
C LEU A 133 17.48 3.84 -11.02
N GLU A 134 18.63 3.15 -11.02
CA GLU A 134 18.72 1.73 -11.36
C GLU A 134 17.91 0.87 -10.37
N LEU A 135 18.11 1.10 -9.06
CA LEU A 135 17.33 0.41 -8.02
C LEU A 135 15.82 0.68 -8.19
N LEU A 136 15.44 1.94 -8.50
CA LEU A 136 14.05 2.29 -8.78
C LEU A 136 13.52 1.54 -10.01
N HIS A 137 14.30 1.42 -11.08
CA HIS A 137 13.93 0.66 -12.27
C HIS A 137 13.65 -0.80 -11.91
N LEU A 138 14.53 -1.45 -11.13
CA LEU A 138 14.35 -2.84 -10.69
C LEU A 138 13.11 -3.00 -9.77
N VAL A 139 12.91 -2.11 -8.81
CA VAL A 139 11.77 -2.16 -7.87
C VAL A 139 10.43 -1.87 -8.58
N ALA A 140 10.36 -0.85 -9.45
CA ALA A 140 9.12 -0.46 -10.11
C ALA A 140 8.65 -1.48 -11.16
N GLY A 141 9.58 -2.28 -11.71
CA GLY A 141 9.31 -3.36 -12.67
C GLY A 141 8.26 -4.36 -12.19
N ILE A 142 8.07 -4.52 -10.89
CA ILE A 142 7.05 -5.41 -10.30
C ILE A 142 5.63 -5.06 -10.78
N SER A 143 5.36 -3.77 -11.09
CA SER A 143 4.07 -3.31 -11.61
C SER A 143 3.74 -3.92 -12.98
N TYR A 144 4.76 -4.23 -13.76
CA TYR A 144 4.67 -4.77 -15.12
C TYR A 144 4.87 -6.28 -15.15
N TYR A 145 5.81 -6.80 -14.35
CA TYR A 145 6.06 -8.23 -14.19
C TYR A 145 4.79 -9.00 -13.84
N LYS A 146 3.97 -8.49 -12.89
CA LYS A 146 2.71 -9.13 -12.48
C LYS A 146 1.73 -9.36 -13.62
N ALA A 147 1.75 -8.51 -14.66
CA ALA A 147 0.80 -8.60 -15.77
C ALA A 147 1.07 -9.83 -16.66
N GLY A 148 2.34 -10.22 -16.79
CA GLY A 148 2.76 -11.37 -17.60
C GLY A 148 3.21 -12.58 -16.80
N LEU A 149 3.67 -12.40 -15.55
CA LEU A 149 4.28 -13.46 -14.73
C LEU A 149 5.27 -14.30 -15.54
N ALA A 150 6.23 -13.61 -16.16
CA ALA A 150 7.17 -14.20 -17.10
C ALA A 150 8.01 -15.31 -16.45
N ILE A 151 8.30 -16.35 -17.23
CA ILE A 151 9.12 -17.49 -16.78
C ILE A 151 10.57 -17.07 -16.57
N ARG A 152 11.07 -16.16 -17.42
CA ARG A 152 12.43 -15.65 -17.33
C ARG A 152 12.41 -14.15 -17.05
N ILE A 153 13.25 -13.73 -16.10
CA ILE A 153 13.56 -12.34 -15.82
C ILE A 153 14.93 -12.04 -16.41
N ASP A 154 15.01 -10.97 -17.21
CA ASP A 154 16.23 -10.51 -17.86
C ASP A 154 16.54 -9.10 -17.35
N THR A 155 17.54 -8.97 -16.51
CA THR A 155 17.94 -7.70 -15.89
C THR A 155 18.81 -6.83 -16.80
N GLY A 156 19.08 -7.28 -18.02
CA GLY A 156 19.89 -6.54 -19.00
C GLY A 156 21.31 -6.29 -18.49
N ASN A 157 21.70 -5.01 -18.48
CA ASN A 157 23.02 -4.59 -18.02
C ASN A 157 23.07 -4.19 -16.53
N SER A 158 22.01 -4.43 -15.77
CA SER A 158 21.99 -4.11 -14.33
C SER A 158 22.96 -5.02 -13.59
N ASN A 159 23.74 -4.44 -12.67
CA ASN A 159 24.67 -5.19 -11.84
C ASN A 159 23.91 -5.80 -10.65
N ILE A 160 23.68 -7.11 -10.71
CA ILE A 160 22.94 -7.87 -9.70
C ILE A 160 23.93 -8.78 -8.96
N ASP A 161 24.37 -8.39 -7.77
CA ASP A 161 25.10 -9.27 -6.86
C ASP A 161 24.12 -10.14 -6.04
N SER A 162 24.64 -11.02 -5.19
CA SER A 162 23.82 -11.91 -4.38
C SER A 162 22.87 -11.16 -3.45
N SER A 163 23.29 -10.04 -2.85
CA SER A 163 22.46 -9.27 -1.93
C SER A 163 21.30 -8.56 -2.66
N MET A 164 21.55 -8.03 -3.84
CA MET A 164 20.53 -7.44 -4.69
C MET A 164 19.54 -8.50 -5.19
N ALA A 165 20.03 -9.67 -5.62
CA ALA A 165 19.18 -10.76 -6.07
C ALA A 165 18.26 -11.26 -4.94
N GLU A 166 18.79 -11.46 -3.73
CA GLU A 166 18.02 -11.85 -2.55
C GLU A 166 16.92 -10.84 -2.23
N PHE A 167 17.26 -9.56 -2.20
CA PHE A 167 16.30 -8.48 -1.97
C PHE A 167 15.19 -8.46 -3.02
N LEU A 168 15.53 -8.54 -4.31
CA LEU A 168 14.54 -8.50 -5.40
C LEU A 168 13.65 -9.74 -5.40
N ASN A 169 14.23 -10.93 -5.16
CA ASN A 169 13.48 -12.18 -5.06
C ASN A 169 12.45 -12.12 -3.93
N GLU A 170 12.85 -11.64 -2.74
CA GLU A 170 11.95 -11.47 -1.60
C GLU A 170 10.89 -10.40 -1.91
N LEU A 171 11.28 -9.22 -2.41
CA LEU A 171 10.37 -8.13 -2.74
C LEU A 171 9.28 -8.57 -3.73
N TYR A 172 9.66 -9.27 -4.80
CA TYR A 172 8.69 -9.69 -5.80
C TYR A 172 7.79 -10.81 -5.28
N LEU A 173 8.34 -11.76 -4.52
CA LEU A 173 7.57 -12.87 -3.98
C LEU A 173 6.59 -12.43 -2.89
N GLU A 174 7.08 -11.70 -1.88
CA GLU A 174 6.26 -11.25 -0.75
C GLU A 174 5.42 -10.01 -1.10
N GLY A 175 5.94 -9.11 -1.93
CA GLY A 175 5.20 -7.94 -2.42
C GLY A 175 4.02 -8.30 -3.32
N LEU A 176 4.05 -9.46 -3.99
CA LEU A 176 2.94 -10.00 -4.77
C LEU A 176 2.11 -11.07 -4.02
N ALA A 177 2.32 -11.29 -2.72
CA ALA A 177 1.63 -12.35 -1.98
C ALA A 177 0.10 -12.18 -1.96
N GLU A 178 -0.42 -10.95 -1.74
CA GLU A 178 -1.86 -10.67 -1.86
C GLU A 178 -2.38 -10.88 -3.28
N PHE A 179 -1.65 -10.37 -4.28
CA PHE A 179 -1.98 -10.57 -5.69
C PHE A 179 -2.08 -12.07 -6.02
N ALA A 180 -1.10 -12.85 -5.59
CA ALA A 180 -1.07 -14.31 -5.80
C ALA A 180 -2.25 -15.00 -5.11
N TYR A 181 -2.54 -14.63 -3.85
CA TYR A 181 -3.67 -15.16 -3.09
C TYR A 181 -5.02 -14.90 -3.77
N VAL A 182 -5.26 -13.65 -4.18
CA VAL A 182 -6.52 -13.23 -4.84
C VAL A 182 -6.71 -13.94 -6.19
N ASN A 183 -5.63 -14.10 -6.95
CA ASN A 183 -5.64 -14.77 -8.26
C ASN A 183 -5.45 -16.29 -8.16
N LYS A 184 -5.29 -16.85 -6.96
CA LYS A 184 -5.05 -18.28 -6.69
C LYS A 184 -3.81 -18.82 -7.41
N LEU A 185 -2.74 -18.09 -7.31
CA LEU A 185 -1.45 -18.40 -7.91
C LEU A 185 -0.46 -18.84 -6.84
N ASP A 186 0.43 -19.76 -7.20
CA ASP A 186 1.65 -20.05 -6.46
C ASP A 186 2.84 -19.55 -7.28
N LEU A 187 3.52 -18.53 -6.79
CA LEU A 187 4.69 -17.93 -7.44
C LEU A 187 6.02 -18.51 -6.92
N THR A 188 5.97 -19.50 -6.03
CA THR A 188 7.18 -20.12 -5.47
C THR A 188 7.98 -20.82 -6.58
N GLY A 189 9.25 -20.40 -6.76
CA GLY A 189 10.13 -20.94 -7.80
C GLY A 189 9.89 -20.39 -9.22
N LEU A 190 8.99 -19.37 -9.36
CA LEU A 190 8.86 -18.62 -10.61
C LEU A 190 9.80 -17.40 -10.63
N ILE A 191 9.83 -16.64 -9.50
CA ILE A 191 10.61 -15.41 -9.37
C ILE A 191 12.06 -15.79 -9.08
N ASP A 192 12.96 -15.36 -9.96
CA ASP A 192 14.39 -15.66 -9.89
C ASP A 192 15.20 -14.56 -10.58
N PHE A 193 15.75 -13.66 -9.79
CA PHE A 193 16.74 -12.68 -10.24
C PHE A 193 18.10 -13.34 -10.16
N GLU A 194 18.67 -13.69 -11.31
CA GLU A 194 19.96 -14.34 -11.39
C GLU A 194 21.10 -13.36 -11.05
N VAL A 195 22.10 -13.85 -10.31
CA VAL A 195 23.30 -13.08 -10.03
C VAL A 195 24.07 -12.91 -11.34
N ASN A 196 24.37 -11.67 -11.71
CA ASN A 196 25.19 -11.35 -12.85
C ASN A 196 26.65 -11.25 -12.35
N THR A 197 27.43 -12.29 -12.64
CA THR A 197 28.83 -12.42 -12.17
C THR A 197 29.85 -11.76 -13.09
N ASP A 198 29.41 -11.12 -14.18
CA ASP A 198 30.33 -10.38 -15.02
C ASP A 198 30.82 -9.13 -14.27
N ASP A 199 32.07 -9.20 -13.79
CA ASP A 199 32.84 -8.08 -13.22
C ASP A 199 33.12 -6.94 -14.25
N THR A 200 32.18 -6.67 -15.15
CA THR A 200 32.31 -5.54 -16.07
C THR A 200 32.12 -4.25 -15.27
N PRO A 201 33.15 -3.38 -15.22
CA PRO A 201 33.01 -2.12 -14.52
C PRO A 201 31.80 -1.34 -15.05
N VAL A 202 31.00 -0.78 -14.14
CA VAL A 202 30.01 0.25 -14.48
C VAL A 202 30.63 1.20 -15.51
N SER A 203 29.92 1.58 -16.53
CA SER A 203 30.33 2.37 -17.69
C SER A 203 31.11 3.67 -17.40
N THR A 204 31.39 3.99 -16.15
CA THR A 204 32.18 5.14 -15.68
C THR A 204 33.66 4.81 -15.46
N GLY A 205 34.10 3.55 -15.55
CA GLY A 205 35.51 3.17 -15.35
C GLY A 205 36.02 3.26 -13.89
N GLN A 206 35.14 3.52 -12.92
CA GLN A 206 35.41 3.54 -11.47
C GLN A 206 34.83 2.31 -10.81
N SER A 207 35.54 1.73 -9.83
CA SER A 207 34.98 0.62 -9.03
C SER A 207 33.83 1.12 -8.15
N LEU A 208 32.90 0.23 -7.80
CA LEU A 208 31.81 0.57 -6.87
C LEU A 208 32.39 1.07 -5.52
N ASP A 209 33.47 0.43 -5.03
CA ASP A 209 34.15 0.83 -3.81
C ASP A 209 34.74 2.25 -3.91
N ASP A 210 35.30 2.63 -5.06
CA ASP A 210 35.79 4.00 -5.27
C ASP A 210 34.63 5.02 -5.26
N LEU A 211 33.49 4.69 -5.84
CA LEU A 211 32.31 5.55 -5.87
C LEU A 211 31.66 5.69 -4.49
N LEU A 212 31.68 4.63 -3.67
CA LEU A 212 31.14 4.64 -2.30
C LEU A 212 32.09 5.33 -1.30
N SER A 213 33.38 5.46 -1.63
CA SER A 213 34.40 6.07 -0.76
C SER A 213 34.31 7.60 -0.62
N HIS A 214 33.53 8.27 -1.48
CA HIS A 214 33.40 9.73 -1.47
C HIS A 214 32.11 10.14 -0.72
N PRO A 215 32.23 10.82 0.45
CA PRO A 215 31.05 11.30 1.18
C PRO A 215 30.20 12.24 0.34
N LEU A 216 28.87 12.09 0.42
CA LEU A 216 27.92 12.93 -0.30
C LEU A 216 27.67 14.29 0.38
N ASP A 217 28.20 14.51 1.58
CA ASP A 217 28.00 15.72 2.39
C ASP A 217 26.52 16.18 2.43
N LEU A 218 25.61 15.22 2.69
CA LEU A 218 24.19 15.50 2.77
C LEU A 218 23.85 16.12 4.14
N PRO A 219 23.23 17.31 4.18
CA PRO A 219 22.78 17.89 5.45
C PRO A 219 21.72 17.00 6.12
N GLY A 220 21.72 16.97 7.46
CA GLY A 220 20.82 16.17 8.29
C GLY A 220 19.36 16.64 8.24
N ARG A 221 18.79 16.75 7.03
CA ARG A 221 17.42 17.12 6.72
C ARG A 221 16.60 15.91 6.33
N ALA A 222 15.29 15.93 6.60
CA ALA A 222 14.38 14.83 6.35
C ALA A 222 13.40 15.13 5.21
N LEU A 223 13.35 14.22 4.23
CA LEU A 223 12.30 14.15 3.23
C LEU A 223 11.22 13.20 3.76
N VAL A 224 10.04 13.73 4.11
CA VAL A 224 8.98 12.99 4.82
C VAL A 224 7.88 12.58 3.87
N ALA A 225 7.64 11.28 3.74
CA ALA A 225 6.59 10.71 2.89
C ALA A 225 5.19 11.04 3.43
N MET A 226 4.38 11.76 2.64
CA MET A 226 3.03 12.18 3.03
C MET A 226 1.96 11.32 2.35
N GLY A 227 1.19 10.59 3.15
CA GLY A 227 0.03 9.81 2.69
C GLY A 227 -1.33 10.50 2.92
N GLY A 228 -1.36 11.65 3.59
CA GLY A 228 -2.59 12.39 3.92
C GLY A 228 -3.36 11.85 5.13
N GLY A 229 -2.92 10.72 5.70
CA GLY A 229 -3.44 10.14 6.94
C GLY A 229 -2.75 10.68 8.20
N LYS A 230 -3.24 10.25 9.37
CA LYS A 230 -2.72 10.64 10.68
C LYS A 230 -1.24 10.34 10.88
N ASP A 231 -0.76 9.17 10.40
CA ASP A 231 0.58 8.67 10.70
C ASP A 231 1.66 9.59 10.13
N SER A 232 1.52 9.99 8.85
CA SER A 232 2.47 10.91 8.23
C SER A 232 2.48 12.30 8.87
N LEU A 233 1.35 12.75 9.45
CA LEU A 233 1.27 14.01 10.18
C LEU A 233 1.96 13.92 11.55
N VAL A 234 1.76 12.82 12.28
CA VAL A 234 2.45 12.55 13.54
C VAL A 234 3.96 12.44 13.31
N CYS A 235 4.38 11.69 12.29
CA CYS A 235 5.78 11.57 11.89
C CYS A 235 6.41 12.94 11.60
N LEU A 236 5.73 13.75 10.79
CA LEU A 236 6.18 15.10 10.43
C LEU A 236 6.33 15.99 11.68
N GLN A 237 5.34 15.98 12.59
CA GLN A 237 5.37 16.80 13.79
C GLN A 237 6.47 16.35 14.75
N MET A 238 6.64 15.04 14.97
CA MET A 238 7.71 14.52 15.83
C MET A 238 9.10 14.94 15.37
N LEU A 239 9.39 14.90 14.06
CA LEU A 239 10.66 15.36 13.53
C LEU A 239 10.86 16.88 13.73
N ARG A 240 9.79 17.67 13.56
CA ARG A 240 9.83 19.12 13.82
C ARG A 240 10.12 19.42 15.30
N ASP A 241 9.45 18.72 16.20
CA ASP A 241 9.64 18.90 17.65
C ASP A 241 11.07 18.52 18.06
N ALA A 242 11.65 17.51 17.40
CA ALA A 242 13.05 17.10 17.56
C ALA A 242 14.06 18.06 16.85
N GLY A 243 13.60 19.17 16.30
CA GLY A 243 14.47 20.15 15.62
C GLY A 243 15.12 19.66 14.32
N VAL A 244 14.53 18.65 13.66
CA VAL A 244 14.95 18.19 12.34
C VAL A 244 14.29 19.07 11.27
N GLU A 245 15.06 19.61 10.33
CA GLU A 245 14.50 20.28 9.15
C GLU A 245 13.76 19.26 8.29
N VAL A 246 12.49 19.52 8.00
CA VAL A 246 11.60 18.59 7.29
C VAL A 246 11.07 19.17 6.00
N GLN A 247 10.97 18.32 4.97
CA GLN A 247 10.33 18.62 3.70
C GLN A 247 9.28 17.54 3.40
N PRO A 248 7.99 17.89 3.44
CA PRO A 248 6.93 16.98 2.99
C PRO A 248 7.05 16.66 1.49
N VAL A 249 6.88 15.39 1.15
CA VAL A 249 6.88 14.90 -0.23
C VAL A 249 5.77 13.90 -0.45
N CYS A 250 5.18 13.88 -1.63
CA CYS A 250 4.24 12.82 -2.03
C CYS A 250 4.45 12.41 -3.49
N VAL A 251 4.06 11.17 -3.78
CA VAL A 251 3.96 10.66 -5.16
C VAL A 251 2.49 10.67 -5.57
N GLY A 252 2.20 11.29 -6.72
CA GLY A 252 0.85 11.41 -7.27
C GLY A 252 0.08 12.68 -6.89
N GLY A 253 -1.17 12.76 -7.37
CA GLY A 253 -1.96 13.99 -7.44
C GLY A 253 -3.03 14.19 -6.37
N SER A 254 -3.01 13.49 -5.21
CA SER A 254 -4.06 13.62 -4.20
C SER A 254 -4.17 15.06 -3.65
N ARG A 255 -5.39 15.64 -3.78
CA ARG A 255 -5.72 16.95 -3.22
C ARG A 255 -5.66 16.95 -1.69
N LEU A 256 -6.11 15.86 -1.06
CA LEU A 256 -6.15 15.74 0.39
C LEU A 256 -4.76 15.86 1.01
N ILE A 257 -3.73 15.27 0.39
CA ILE A 257 -2.34 15.41 0.84
C ILE A 257 -1.91 16.88 0.79
N GLY A 258 -2.26 17.60 -0.29
CA GLY A 258 -1.95 19.03 -0.41
C GLY A 258 -2.63 19.87 0.68
N GLU A 259 -3.88 19.56 1.03
CA GLU A 259 -4.63 20.26 2.08
C GLU A 259 -4.01 20.04 3.47
N THR A 260 -3.59 18.80 3.79
CA THR A 260 -2.93 18.50 5.09
C THR A 260 -1.58 19.19 5.22
N VAL A 261 -0.75 19.16 4.16
CA VAL A 261 0.57 19.82 4.18
C VAL A 261 0.45 21.35 4.19
N LYS A 262 -0.52 21.90 3.48
CA LYS A 262 -0.84 23.34 3.57
C LYS A 262 -1.22 23.75 5.00
N LYS A 263 -1.99 22.92 5.71
CA LYS A 263 -2.36 23.16 7.11
C LYS A 263 -1.13 23.10 8.04
N ALA A 264 -0.14 22.27 7.73
CA ALA A 264 1.14 22.24 8.44
C ALA A 264 2.04 23.47 8.13
N ASN A 265 1.60 24.35 7.24
CA ASN A 265 2.33 25.53 6.79
C ASN A 265 3.72 25.22 6.22
N LEU A 266 3.80 24.16 5.39
CA LEU A 266 5.02 23.71 4.73
C LEU A 266 4.81 23.63 3.21
N PRO A 267 5.86 23.84 2.40
CA PRO A 267 5.81 23.52 0.98
C PRO A 267 5.74 22.01 0.76
N LEU A 268 5.04 21.57 -0.29
CA LEU A 268 4.94 20.16 -0.67
C LEU A 268 5.70 19.90 -1.96
N ILE A 269 6.67 18.99 -1.93
CA ILE A 269 7.23 18.42 -3.16
C ILE A 269 6.26 17.36 -3.66
N ARG A 270 5.82 17.50 -4.92
CA ARG A 270 4.89 16.56 -5.55
C ARG A 270 5.54 15.91 -6.76
N ILE A 271 5.85 14.63 -6.64
CA ILE A 271 6.44 13.83 -7.71
C ILE A 271 5.30 13.17 -8.48
N GLN A 272 5.31 13.27 -9.81
CA GLN A 272 4.33 12.61 -10.66
C GLN A 272 4.84 11.21 -11.05
N ARG A 273 3.94 10.25 -11.14
CA ARG A 273 4.21 8.91 -11.63
C ARG A 273 3.13 8.53 -12.63
N GLU A 274 3.54 8.19 -13.84
CA GLU A 274 2.66 7.79 -14.94
C GLU A 274 3.01 6.39 -15.39
N LEU A 275 2.09 5.46 -15.20
CA LEU A 275 2.23 4.08 -15.69
C LEU A 275 2.05 4.05 -17.20
N SER A 276 2.72 3.09 -17.85
CA SER A 276 2.56 2.85 -19.30
C SER A 276 1.10 2.59 -19.67
N GLY A 277 0.63 3.23 -20.73
CA GLY A 277 -0.71 2.99 -21.30
C GLY A 277 -0.90 1.54 -21.74
N GLU A 278 0.15 0.90 -22.23
CA GLU A 278 0.16 -0.51 -22.65
C GLU A 278 -0.20 -1.46 -21.49
N LEU A 279 0.11 -1.12 -20.23
CA LEU A 279 -0.30 -1.90 -19.07
C LEU A 279 -1.84 -1.93 -18.95
N THR A 280 -2.51 -0.82 -19.23
CA THR A 280 -3.97 -0.74 -19.25
C THR A 280 -4.56 -1.61 -20.37
N GLU A 281 -3.93 -1.60 -21.54
CA GLU A 281 -4.32 -2.48 -22.66
C GLU A 281 -4.13 -3.96 -22.31
N MET A 282 -3.00 -4.33 -21.69
CA MET A 282 -2.76 -5.70 -21.22
C MET A 282 -3.82 -6.14 -20.21
N ASN A 283 -4.15 -5.30 -19.23
CA ASN A 283 -5.18 -5.58 -18.24
C ASN A 283 -6.56 -5.76 -18.88
N THR A 284 -6.90 -4.93 -19.86
CA THR A 284 -8.15 -5.04 -20.64
C THR A 284 -8.18 -6.31 -21.50
N GLY A 285 -7.01 -6.73 -22.00
CA GLY A 285 -6.79 -7.97 -22.75
C GLY A 285 -6.79 -9.25 -21.91
N GLY A 286 -6.97 -9.14 -20.57
CA GLY A 286 -7.07 -10.29 -19.68
C GLY A 286 -5.75 -10.69 -19.01
N ALA A 287 -4.74 -9.83 -19.00
CA ALA A 287 -3.53 -10.01 -18.21
C ALA A 287 -3.85 -10.09 -16.70
N TRP A 288 -2.91 -10.61 -15.92
CA TRP A 288 -3.04 -10.67 -14.47
C TRP A 288 -3.07 -9.26 -13.87
N ASN A 289 -4.02 -8.99 -12.99
CA ASN A 289 -4.14 -7.70 -12.31
C ASN A 289 -4.41 -7.88 -10.82
N GLY A 290 -3.98 -6.89 -10.01
CA GLY A 290 -4.16 -6.89 -8.56
C GLY A 290 -3.14 -6.03 -7.82
N HIS A 291 -3.01 -6.27 -6.53
CA HIS A 291 -2.12 -5.53 -5.64
C HIS A 291 -0.65 -5.56 -6.09
N VAL A 292 0.04 -4.44 -5.88
CA VAL A 292 1.50 -4.31 -5.98
C VAL A 292 2.04 -3.57 -4.75
N PRO A 293 3.31 -3.79 -4.35
CA PRO A 293 3.91 -3.14 -3.19
C PRO A 293 4.24 -1.66 -3.46
N VAL A 294 3.21 -0.81 -3.55
CA VAL A 294 3.35 0.63 -3.93
C VAL A 294 4.27 1.37 -2.96
N THR A 295 4.31 0.99 -1.67
CA THR A 295 5.20 1.63 -0.69
C THR A 295 6.67 1.39 -1.06
N ALA A 296 7.06 0.19 -1.51
CA ALA A 296 8.43 -0.09 -1.97
C ALA A 296 8.81 0.77 -3.18
N ILE A 297 7.89 0.90 -4.13
CA ILE A 297 8.12 1.76 -5.31
C ILE A 297 8.27 3.23 -4.90
N ASN A 298 7.40 3.72 -4.03
CA ASN A 298 7.50 5.07 -3.50
C ASN A 298 8.79 5.28 -2.70
N SER A 299 9.26 4.27 -1.96
CA SER A 299 10.53 4.33 -1.23
C SER A 299 11.70 4.56 -2.19
N ALA A 300 11.75 3.84 -3.30
CA ALA A 300 12.78 4.00 -4.33
C ALA A 300 12.67 5.36 -5.06
N ILE A 301 11.45 5.85 -5.33
CA ILE A 301 11.23 7.20 -5.88
C ILE A 301 11.74 8.27 -4.91
N LEU A 302 11.43 8.13 -3.61
CA LEU A 302 11.85 9.11 -2.61
C LEU A 302 13.35 9.04 -2.33
N LEU A 303 13.99 7.89 -2.50
CA LEU A 303 15.45 7.76 -2.47
C LEU A 303 16.10 8.61 -3.57
N CYS A 304 15.61 8.49 -4.81
CA CYS A 304 16.05 9.36 -5.92
C CYS A 304 15.82 10.84 -5.60
N ALA A 305 14.67 11.19 -5.05
CA ALA A 305 14.36 12.57 -4.66
C ALA A 305 15.28 13.07 -3.54
N GLY A 306 15.59 12.24 -2.54
CA GLY A 306 16.52 12.56 -1.46
C GLY A 306 17.89 12.97 -2.00
N LEU A 307 18.44 12.19 -2.92
CA LEU A 307 19.70 12.48 -3.61
C LEU A 307 19.61 13.72 -4.50
N LEU A 308 18.52 13.85 -5.27
CA LEU A 308 18.32 14.99 -6.17
C LEU A 308 18.20 16.31 -5.42
N TYR A 309 17.46 16.34 -4.31
CA TYR A 309 17.21 17.56 -3.52
C TYR A 309 18.18 17.76 -2.35
N GLY A 310 19.08 16.80 -2.08
CA GLY A 310 20.09 16.88 -1.01
C GLY A 310 19.51 16.67 0.38
N TYR A 311 18.70 15.62 0.59
CA TYR A 311 18.20 15.20 1.90
C TYR A 311 18.92 13.92 2.33
N ARG A 312 19.43 13.92 3.58
CA ARG A 312 20.06 12.74 4.17
C ARG A 312 19.05 11.69 4.57
N TYR A 313 17.92 12.10 5.14
CA TYR A 313 16.91 11.19 5.69
C TYR A 313 15.71 11.07 4.76
N VAL A 314 15.38 9.84 4.33
CA VAL A 314 14.15 9.49 3.63
C VAL A 314 13.25 8.78 4.63
N VAL A 315 12.21 9.47 5.09
CA VAL A 315 11.43 9.06 6.25
C VAL A 315 10.02 8.65 5.89
N PHE A 316 9.65 7.45 6.32
CA PHE A 316 8.29 6.92 6.25
C PHE A 316 7.63 6.86 7.63
N ALA A 317 6.32 6.66 7.65
CA ALA A 317 5.51 6.60 8.86
C ALA A 317 4.88 5.21 9.04
N ASN A 318 5.63 4.14 8.70
CA ASN A 318 5.17 2.78 8.94
C ASN A 318 5.32 2.46 10.44
N GLU A 319 4.35 1.78 11.00
CA GLU A 319 4.25 1.44 12.41
C GLU A 319 4.43 -0.08 12.67
N SER A 320 4.33 -0.52 13.93
CA SER A 320 4.64 -1.90 14.33
C SER A 320 3.70 -2.94 13.73
N SER A 321 2.39 -2.65 13.61
CA SER A 321 1.39 -3.64 13.15
C SER A 321 1.51 -4.01 11.67
N ALA A 322 2.28 -3.25 10.89
CA ALA A 322 2.59 -3.59 9.50
C ALA A 322 3.41 -4.89 9.34
N ASN A 323 4.00 -5.39 10.44
CA ASN A 323 4.73 -6.66 10.46
C ASN A 323 3.80 -7.88 10.52
N GLU A 324 2.51 -7.70 10.91
CA GLU A 324 1.59 -8.81 11.05
C GLU A 324 1.09 -9.33 9.70
N ALA A 325 1.12 -10.65 9.52
CA ALA A 325 0.44 -11.28 8.40
C ALA A 325 -1.08 -11.05 8.49
N THR A 326 -1.70 -10.71 7.36
CA THR A 326 -3.15 -10.47 7.31
C THR A 326 -3.93 -11.77 7.45
N LEU A 327 -3.42 -12.85 6.83
CA LEU A 327 -4.01 -14.19 6.91
C LEU A 327 -2.97 -15.27 6.57
N LYS A 328 -3.36 -16.54 6.75
CA LYS A 328 -2.67 -17.70 6.19
C LYS A 328 -3.46 -18.25 5.01
N ASP A 329 -2.78 -18.53 3.90
CA ASP A 329 -3.41 -19.15 2.74
C ASP A 329 -3.80 -20.62 3.03
N GLY A 330 -4.49 -21.27 2.09
CA GLY A 330 -4.93 -22.67 2.23
C GLY A 330 -3.79 -23.70 2.39
N ARG A 331 -2.53 -23.28 2.26
CA ARG A 331 -1.31 -24.09 2.43
C ARG A 331 -0.56 -23.74 3.72
N GLY A 332 -1.08 -22.79 4.49
CA GLY A 332 -0.46 -22.32 5.74
C GLY A 332 0.61 -21.24 5.56
N ARG A 333 0.85 -20.74 4.33
CA ARG A 333 1.75 -19.63 4.07
C ARG A 333 1.13 -18.33 4.55
N GLU A 334 1.91 -17.52 5.22
CA GLU A 334 1.50 -16.18 5.64
C GLU A 334 1.40 -15.23 4.44
N VAL A 335 0.32 -14.45 4.40
CA VAL A 335 0.09 -13.42 3.38
C VAL A 335 0.03 -12.07 4.08
N ASN A 336 1.07 -11.27 3.91
CA ASN A 336 1.12 -9.91 4.41
C ASN A 336 0.93 -8.92 3.26
N HIS A 337 -0.28 -8.33 3.14
CA HIS A 337 -0.53 -7.32 2.11
C HIS A 337 0.25 -6.02 2.33
N GLN A 338 0.87 -5.86 3.51
CA GLN A 338 1.69 -4.72 3.87
C GLN A 338 3.19 -5.02 3.84
N TYR A 339 3.65 -6.10 3.18
CA TYR A 339 5.07 -6.47 3.15
C TYR A 339 6.00 -5.26 2.93
N SER A 340 5.70 -4.40 1.95
CA SER A 340 6.50 -3.19 1.66
C SER A 340 6.48 -2.10 2.75
N LYS A 341 5.73 -2.32 3.85
CA LYS A 341 5.73 -1.50 5.06
C LYS A 341 6.30 -2.23 6.26
N SER A 342 6.65 -3.51 6.12
CA SER A 342 7.21 -4.33 7.20
C SER A 342 8.62 -3.89 7.58
N LEU A 343 9.05 -4.31 8.76
CA LEU A 343 10.44 -4.12 9.21
C LEU A 343 11.42 -4.90 8.33
N ALA A 344 11.06 -6.11 7.89
CA ALA A 344 11.89 -6.91 6.99
C ALA A 344 12.21 -6.16 5.69
N PHE A 345 11.18 -5.59 5.02
CA PHE A 345 11.42 -4.75 3.85
C PHE A 345 12.29 -3.53 4.19
N GLU A 346 12.01 -2.84 5.30
CA GLU A 346 12.76 -1.65 5.73
C GLU A 346 14.25 -1.94 5.92
N GLN A 347 14.58 -3.04 6.60
CA GLN A 347 15.96 -3.46 6.84
C GLN A 347 16.66 -3.87 5.54
N ASN A 348 16.02 -4.70 4.72
CA ASN A 348 16.58 -5.17 3.47
C ASN A 348 16.81 -4.00 2.50
N PHE A 349 15.85 -3.06 2.40
CA PHE A 349 15.97 -1.89 1.54
C PHE A 349 17.07 -0.93 2.04
N ALA A 350 17.18 -0.70 3.36
CA ALA A 350 18.24 0.11 3.94
C ALA A 350 19.62 -0.51 3.67
N ALA A 351 19.79 -1.82 3.82
CA ALA A 351 21.03 -2.53 3.52
C ALA A 351 21.42 -2.43 2.02
N VAL A 352 20.42 -2.53 1.13
CA VAL A 352 20.67 -2.35 -0.32
C VAL A 352 21.08 -0.90 -0.63
N ILE A 353 20.47 0.09 0.00
CA ILE A 353 20.87 1.51 -0.15
C ILE A 353 22.32 1.71 0.29
N GLU A 354 22.66 1.26 1.49
CA GLU A 354 24.03 1.38 2.05
C GLU A 354 25.07 0.75 1.13
N ARG A 355 24.79 -0.45 0.61
CA ARG A 355 25.71 -1.23 -0.21
C ARG A 355 25.80 -0.76 -1.65
N HIS A 356 24.68 -0.41 -2.30
CA HIS A 356 24.61 -0.20 -3.74
C HIS A 356 24.37 1.26 -4.16
N VAL A 357 23.94 2.14 -3.23
CA VAL A 357 23.66 3.54 -3.56
C VAL A 357 24.62 4.49 -2.84
N SER A 358 24.53 4.58 -1.53
CA SER A 358 25.44 5.37 -0.68
C SER A 358 25.15 5.11 0.80
N PRO A 359 26.16 5.04 1.66
CA PRO A 359 25.98 4.98 3.10
C PRO A 359 25.56 6.33 3.72
N ASP A 360 25.60 7.42 2.96
CA ASP A 360 25.30 8.77 3.46
C ASP A 360 23.82 9.14 3.38
N ILE A 361 22.98 8.33 2.73
CA ILE A 361 21.54 8.52 2.71
C ILE A 361 20.85 7.39 3.49
N GLU A 362 19.98 7.76 4.41
CA GLU A 362 19.39 6.85 5.37
C GLU A 362 17.87 6.77 5.16
N TYR A 363 17.36 5.53 5.00
CA TYR A 363 15.94 5.21 4.85
C TYR A 363 15.43 4.54 6.12
N PHE A 364 14.32 5.04 6.68
CA PHE A 364 13.71 4.45 7.87
C PHE A 364 12.25 4.87 8.06
N SER A 365 11.54 4.14 8.91
CA SER A 365 10.19 4.48 9.39
C SER A 365 10.25 4.97 10.83
N LEU A 366 9.92 6.27 11.04
CA LEU A 366 10.01 6.90 12.36
C LEU A 366 9.05 6.29 13.37
N LEU A 367 7.89 5.80 12.92
CA LEU A 367 6.84 5.29 13.79
C LEU A 367 6.95 3.79 14.08
N ARG A 368 8.05 3.14 13.66
CA ARG A 368 8.26 1.71 13.89
C ARG A 368 8.14 1.27 15.36
N PRO A 369 8.64 2.05 16.35
CA PRO A 369 8.48 1.73 17.77
C PRO A 369 7.06 1.93 18.32
N PHE A 370 6.12 2.48 17.54
CA PHE A 370 4.80 2.85 18.01
C PHE A 370 3.73 1.88 17.55
N SER A 371 2.76 1.60 18.43
CA SER A 371 1.49 0.98 18.08
C SER A 371 0.58 1.99 17.36
N GLU A 372 -0.39 1.49 16.58
CA GLU A 372 -1.41 2.32 15.92
C GLU A 372 -2.21 3.17 16.91
N VAL A 373 -2.51 2.63 18.09
CA VAL A 373 -3.23 3.38 19.13
C VAL A 373 -2.36 4.45 19.79
N ALA A 374 -1.05 4.23 19.96
CA ALA A 374 -0.11 5.25 20.44
C ALA A 374 0.01 6.43 19.47
N ILE A 375 0.09 6.13 18.18
CA ILE A 375 0.09 7.14 17.11
C ILE A 375 -1.24 7.90 17.12
N THR A 376 -2.36 7.19 17.25
CA THR A 376 -3.69 7.79 17.26
C THR A 376 -3.90 8.71 18.46
N ARG A 377 -3.37 8.36 19.65
CA ARG A 377 -3.37 9.24 20.80
C ARG A 377 -2.66 10.55 20.51
N ARG A 378 -1.42 10.50 19.98
CA ARG A 378 -0.67 11.71 19.60
C ARG A 378 -1.46 12.55 18.59
N PHE A 379 -2.06 11.89 17.60
CA PHE A 379 -2.86 12.58 16.58
C PHE A 379 -4.12 13.21 17.17
N SER A 380 -4.75 12.62 18.19
CA SER A 380 -5.95 13.18 18.82
C SER A 380 -5.71 14.54 19.46
N GLU A 381 -4.47 14.83 19.84
CA GLU A 381 -4.01 16.12 20.40
C GLU A 381 -3.72 17.17 19.31
N MET A 382 -3.54 16.74 18.05
CA MET A 382 -3.25 17.60 16.89
C MET A 382 -4.55 18.11 16.24
N THR A 383 -5.37 18.83 17.02
CA THR A 383 -6.75 19.18 16.65
C THR A 383 -6.87 20.01 15.38
N GLU A 384 -5.85 20.78 15.03
CA GLU A 384 -5.79 21.58 13.80
C GLU A 384 -5.85 20.73 12.52
N PHE A 385 -5.47 19.43 12.57
CA PHE A 385 -5.51 18.53 11.43
C PHE A 385 -6.81 17.73 11.30
N HIS A 386 -7.65 17.72 12.33
CA HIS A 386 -8.86 16.89 12.36
C HIS A 386 -9.81 17.16 11.20
N GLU A 387 -9.86 18.41 10.70
CA GLU A 387 -10.73 18.79 9.60
C GLU A 387 -10.15 18.49 8.21
N VAL A 388 -8.83 18.20 8.12
CA VAL A 388 -8.14 18.10 6.82
C VAL A 388 -7.60 16.71 6.51
N PHE A 389 -7.40 15.83 7.49
CA PHE A 389 -6.87 14.49 7.25
C PHE A 389 -7.93 13.51 6.74
N SER A 390 -7.48 12.45 6.11
CA SER A 390 -8.31 11.28 5.80
C SER A 390 -7.46 10.02 5.69
N SER A 391 -7.96 8.93 6.24
CA SER A 391 -7.43 7.57 6.02
C SER A 391 -8.37 6.72 5.16
N CYS A 392 -9.40 7.30 4.56
CA CYS A 392 -10.40 6.58 3.79
C CYS A 392 -9.83 6.07 2.46
N ASN A 393 -9.85 4.76 2.23
CA ASN A 393 -9.34 4.16 1.00
C ASN A 393 -10.00 4.69 -0.27
N ARG A 394 -11.31 4.93 -0.25
CA ARG A 394 -12.03 5.43 -1.44
C ARG A 394 -11.55 6.79 -1.94
N ASN A 395 -10.79 7.54 -1.13
CA ASN A 395 -10.17 8.79 -1.56
C ASN A 395 -8.85 8.60 -2.32
N PHE A 396 -8.24 7.42 -2.23
CA PHE A 396 -6.91 7.15 -2.76
C PHE A 396 -6.89 6.07 -3.84
N HIS A 397 -8.05 5.47 -4.17
CA HIS A 397 -8.19 4.57 -5.30
C HIS A 397 -7.98 5.31 -6.63
N GLN A 398 -7.29 4.65 -7.56
CA GLN A 398 -7.12 5.18 -8.92
C GLN A 398 -8.40 4.96 -9.76
N ASP A 399 -9.09 3.83 -9.54
CA ASP A 399 -10.28 3.41 -10.27
C ASP A 399 -11.53 3.44 -9.37
N GLY A 400 -12.64 3.92 -9.91
CA GLY A 400 -13.94 3.92 -9.23
C GLY A 400 -14.49 5.31 -8.92
N PRO A 401 -15.74 5.40 -8.46
CA PRO A 401 -16.37 6.68 -8.14
C PRO A 401 -15.69 7.32 -6.94
N ARG A 402 -15.18 8.54 -7.15
CA ARG A 402 -14.64 9.36 -6.06
C ARG A 402 -15.77 9.80 -5.14
N ILE A 403 -15.53 9.74 -3.83
CA ILE A 403 -16.47 10.29 -2.84
C ILE A 403 -16.36 11.83 -2.82
N THR A 404 -17.46 12.49 -2.51
CA THR A 404 -17.52 13.97 -2.41
C THR A 404 -16.91 14.50 -1.11
N GLY A 405 -16.83 13.65 -0.06
CA GLY A 405 -16.28 13.97 1.26
C GLY A 405 -14.90 13.36 1.52
N ARG A 406 -14.40 13.54 2.74
CA ARG A 406 -13.15 12.92 3.21
C ARG A 406 -13.32 11.45 3.62
N TRP A 407 -14.52 11.07 4.07
CA TRP A 407 -14.82 9.77 4.65
C TRP A 407 -16.00 9.13 3.92
N CYS A 408 -15.83 7.90 3.45
CA CYS A 408 -16.93 7.14 2.84
C CYS A 408 -17.86 6.51 3.89
N GLN A 409 -17.44 6.49 5.16
CA GLN A 409 -18.21 5.98 6.30
C GLN A 409 -18.53 4.46 6.24
N ASP A 410 -17.91 3.72 5.30
CA ASP A 410 -18.25 2.32 5.06
C ASP A 410 -17.04 1.41 4.79
N CYS A 411 -15.83 1.92 4.60
CA CYS A 411 -14.66 1.07 4.42
C CYS A 411 -14.02 0.68 5.76
N PRO A 412 -13.21 -0.39 5.81
CA PRO A 412 -12.51 -0.82 7.03
C PRO A 412 -11.68 0.28 7.68
N LYS A 413 -11.03 1.13 6.88
CA LYS A 413 -10.25 2.26 7.41
C LYS A 413 -11.09 3.34 8.06
N CYS A 414 -12.31 3.62 7.57
CA CYS A 414 -13.22 4.54 8.24
C CYS A 414 -13.64 4.00 9.61
N ARG A 415 -13.98 2.71 9.70
CA ARG A 415 -14.32 2.04 10.96
C ARG A 415 -13.14 1.99 11.91
N PHE A 416 -11.94 1.64 11.41
CA PHE A 416 -10.74 1.59 12.24
C PHE A 416 -10.37 2.98 12.77
N ALA A 417 -10.41 4.03 11.95
CA ALA A 417 -10.18 5.40 12.40
C ALA A 417 -11.18 5.82 13.49
N ALA A 418 -12.47 5.44 13.35
CA ALA A 418 -13.45 5.67 14.40
C ALA A 418 -13.09 4.95 15.70
N LEU A 419 -12.78 3.66 15.60
CA LEU A 419 -12.46 2.82 16.77
C LEU A 419 -11.19 3.30 17.50
N ALA A 420 -10.14 3.63 16.75
CA ALA A 420 -8.85 4.02 17.30
C ALA A 420 -8.87 5.44 17.93
N LEU A 421 -9.68 6.37 17.38
CA LEU A 421 -9.83 7.74 17.91
C LEU A 421 -10.80 7.82 19.09
N ALA A 422 -11.81 6.96 19.14
CA ALA A 422 -12.87 7.04 20.14
C ALA A 422 -12.38 6.99 21.61
N PRO A 423 -11.34 6.24 22.00
CA PRO A 423 -10.79 6.27 23.36
C PRO A 423 -10.24 7.64 23.80
N PHE A 424 -9.94 8.53 22.84
CA PHE A 424 -9.28 9.82 23.09
C PHE A 424 -10.14 11.04 22.78
N LEU A 425 -11.29 10.84 22.14
CA LEU A 425 -12.18 11.92 21.70
C LEU A 425 -13.60 11.70 22.22
N SER A 426 -14.35 12.78 22.38
CA SER A 426 -15.79 12.66 22.64
C SER A 426 -16.55 12.20 21.38
N PRO A 427 -17.75 11.60 21.51
CA PRO A 427 -18.61 11.25 20.38
C PRO A 427 -18.88 12.43 19.42
N GLN A 428 -19.06 13.63 19.97
CA GLN A 428 -19.28 14.84 19.17
C GLN A 428 -18.04 15.24 18.35
N ALA A 429 -16.84 15.15 18.94
CA ALA A 429 -15.60 15.45 18.23
C ALA A 429 -15.37 14.45 17.09
N LEU A 430 -15.57 13.15 17.34
CA LEU A 430 -15.44 12.11 16.33
C LEU A 430 -16.49 12.28 15.21
N PHE A 431 -17.72 12.62 15.55
CA PHE A 431 -18.76 12.95 14.56
C PHE A 431 -18.34 14.11 13.67
N THR A 432 -17.75 15.16 14.23
CA THR A 432 -17.27 16.33 13.48
C THR A 432 -16.19 15.93 12.47
N ILE A 433 -15.31 14.98 12.82
CA ILE A 433 -14.23 14.47 11.95
C ILE A 433 -14.82 13.65 10.79
N GLN A 434 -15.71 12.70 11.09
CA GLN A 434 -16.15 11.70 10.11
C GLN A 434 -17.48 12.02 9.43
N GLY A 435 -18.25 12.95 9.98
CA GLY A 435 -19.59 13.30 9.49
C GLY A 435 -20.66 12.25 9.80
N ALA A 436 -20.34 11.21 10.58
CA ALA A 436 -21.26 10.16 11.01
C ALA A 436 -20.79 9.52 12.31
N ASP A 437 -21.73 9.02 13.11
CA ASP A 437 -21.46 8.20 14.29
C ASP A 437 -21.48 6.71 13.90
N LEU A 438 -20.33 6.20 13.44
CA LEU A 438 -20.21 4.80 12.97
C LEU A 438 -20.38 3.79 14.11
N LEU A 439 -20.08 4.18 15.35
CA LEU A 439 -20.21 3.33 16.53
C LEU A 439 -21.66 3.18 17.00
N ASP A 440 -22.58 4.02 16.50
CA ASP A 440 -24.01 3.96 16.84
C ASP A 440 -24.89 3.47 15.68
N GLN A 441 -24.33 2.82 14.66
CA GLN A 441 -25.06 2.32 13.51
C GLN A 441 -25.05 0.78 13.46
N GLU A 442 -26.25 0.17 13.39
CA GLU A 442 -26.43 -1.28 13.36
C GLU A 442 -25.70 -1.96 12.19
N ASN A 443 -25.79 -1.37 10.99
CA ASN A 443 -25.15 -1.89 9.78
C ASN A 443 -23.62 -1.88 9.82
N GLN A 444 -22.99 -1.17 10.76
CA GLN A 444 -21.56 -1.13 10.95
C GLN A 444 -21.02 -2.26 11.84
N ALA A 445 -21.88 -2.89 12.65
CA ALA A 445 -21.45 -3.86 13.66
C ALA A 445 -20.61 -5.01 13.10
N GLN A 446 -20.97 -5.53 11.91
CA GLN A 446 -20.23 -6.63 11.27
C GLN A 446 -18.80 -6.19 10.88
N GLY A 447 -18.63 -4.94 10.40
CA GLY A 447 -17.32 -4.42 10.06
C GLY A 447 -16.41 -4.23 11.29
N PHE A 448 -16.95 -3.77 12.42
CA PHE A 448 -16.20 -3.69 13.68
C PHE A 448 -15.87 -5.08 14.26
N LYS A 449 -16.77 -6.08 14.13
CA LYS A 449 -16.45 -7.47 14.47
C LYS A 449 -15.25 -7.97 13.67
N ALA A 450 -15.20 -7.70 12.38
CA ALA A 450 -14.08 -8.11 11.53
C ALA A 450 -12.75 -7.47 12.00
N LEU A 451 -12.75 -6.19 12.38
CA LEU A 451 -11.56 -5.51 12.94
C LEU A 451 -11.09 -6.18 14.25
N CYS A 452 -12.02 -6.57 15.11
CA CYS A 452 -11.74 -7.24 16.38
C CYS A 452 -11.45 -8.76 16.22
N GLY A 453 -11.39 -9.30 15.00
CA GLY A 453 -11.18 -10.73 14.76
C GLY A 453 -12.32 -11.61 15.31
N LEU A 454 -13.55 -11.07 15.36
CA LEU A 454 -14.78 -11.75 15.75
C LEU A 454 -15.63 -12.14 14.53
N GLY A 455 -15.09 -11.94 13.32
CA GLY A 455 -15.67 -12.30 12.03
C GLY A 455 -14.87 -13.42 11.36
N GLU A 456 -15.22 -13.71 10.11
CA GLU A 456 -14.54 -14.76 9.35
C GLU A 456 -13.11 -14.38 8.93
N PHE A 457 -12.86 -13.11 8.59
CA PHE A 457 -11.56 -12.64 8.12
C PHE A 457 -11.29 -11.18 8.54
N LYS A 458 -10.03 -10.87 8.88
CA LYS A 458 -9.54 -9.50 8.98
C LYS A 458 -9.49 -8.88 7.57
N PRO A 459 -9.91 -7.63 7.37
CA PRO A 459 -9.82 -6.97 6.05
C PRO A 459 -8.40 -6.88 5.52
N PHE A 460 -8.20 -7.04 4.19
CA PHE A 460 -6.95 -6.69 3.50
C PHE A 460 -6.81 -5.17 3.38
N GLU A 461 -6.57 -4.54 4.50
CA GLU A 461 -6.47 -3.09 4.64
C GLU A 461 -5.44 -2.75 5.71
N CYS A 462 -4.77 -1.59 5.55
CA CYS A 462 -3.90 -1.07 6.60
C CYS A 462 -4.75 -0.58 7.77
N VAL A 463 -5.09 -1.47 8.65
CA VAL A 463 -5.79 -1.24 9.93
C VAL A 463 -4.97 -1.93 11.01
N GLY A 464 -4.91 -1.38 12.20
CA GLY A 464 -4.10 -1.90 13.30
C GLY A 464 -4.32 -3.38 13.59
N SER A 465 -3.65 -3.92 14.57
CA SER A 465 -3.78 -5.32 14.98
C SER A 465 -5.16 -5.65 15.54
N ILE A 466 -5.50 -6.94 15.57
CA ILE A 466 -6.72 -7.42 16.25
C ILE A 466 -6.66 -7.08 17.76
N ALA A 467 -5.47 -7.19 18.35
CA ALA A 467 -5.26 -6.89 19.77
C ALA A 467 -5.55 -5.42 20.08
N GLU A 468 -5.05 -4.48 19.27
CA GLU A 468 -5.33 -3.06 19.40
C GLU A 468 -6.82 -2.73 19.21
N SER A 469 -7.46 -3.33 18.21
CA SER A 469 -8.89 -3.14 17.97
C SER A 469 -9.74 -3.62 19.14
N ARG A 470 -9.39 -4.76 19.75
CA ARG A 470 -10.06 -5.29 20.95
C ARG A 470 -9.80 -4.41 22.17
N ALA A 471 -8.57 -3.96 22.39
CA ALA A 471 -8.21 -3.08 23.50
C ALA A 471 -8.95 -1.74 23.40
N ALA A 472 -9.02 -1.13 22.21
CA ALA A 472 -9.78 0.08 21.97
C ALA A 472 -11.28 -0.15 22.25
N MET A 473 -11.88 -1.23 21.75
CA MET A 473 -13.28 -1.55 22.02
C MET A 473 -13.56 -1.76 23.50
N LYS A 474 -12.65 -2.43 24.25
CA LYS A 474 -12.76 -2.58 25.71
C LYS A 474 -12.77 -1.25 26.43
N CYS A 475 -11.96 -0.28 26.01
CA CYS A 475 -12.01 1.08 26.54
C CYS A 475 -13.41 1.69 26.37
N LEU A 476 -14.01 1.56 25.17
CA LEU A 476 -15.34 2.11 24.90
C LEU A 476 -16.45 1.43 25.71
N VAL A 477 -16.34 0.12 25.95
CA VAL A 477 -17.29 -0.62 26.81
C VAL A 477 -17.31 -0.07 28.23
N ASN A 478 -16.17 0.42 28.73
CA ASN A 478 -16.01 0.95 30.09
C ASN A 478 -16.14 2.48 30.18
N ASP A 479 -16.38 3.17 29.06
CA ASP A 479 -16.54 4.62 29.00
C ASP A 479 -18.03 5.01 28.97
N PRO A 480 -18.55 5.80 29.94
CA PRO A 480 -19.95 6.26 29.98
C PRO A 480 -20.39 7.02 28.71
N GLN A 481 -19.48 7.64 27.99
CA GLN A 481 -19.81 8.36 26.74
C GLN A 481 -20.08 7.42 25.56
N TRP A 482 -19.52 6.19 25.59
CA TRP A 482 -19.53 5.25 24.48
C TRP A 482 -20.32 3.96 24.73
N GLN A 483 -20.45 3.53 26.01
CA GLN A 483 -21.00 2.23 26.39
C GLN A 483 -22.41 1.95 25.82
N ASP A 484 -23.22 3.00 25.62
CA ASP A 484 -24.61 2.88 25.14
C ASP A 484 -24.73 2.85 23.61
N LYS A 485 -23.62 3.09 22.86
CA LYS A 485 -23.60 3.02 21.39
C LYS A 485 -23.88 1.61 20.91
N TYR A 486 -24.62 1.48 19.80
CA TYR A 486 -25.10 0.20 19.29
C TYR A 486 -23.98 -0.83 19.11
N VAL A 487 -22.90 -0.44 18.41
CA VAL A 487 -21.75 -1.33 18.12
C VAL A 487 -21.06 -1.74 19.40
N VAL A 488 -20.85 -0.79 20.34
CA VAL A 488 -20.17 -1.04 21.61
C VAL A 488 -20.97 -2.06 22.45
N ARG A 489 -22.30 -1.87 22.60
CA ARG A 489 -23.18 -2.81 23.30
C ARG A 489 -23.19 -4.20 22.66
N VAL A 490 -23.12 -4.28 21.33
CA VAL A 490 -23.10 -5.57 20.62
C VAL A 490 -21.78 -6.28 20.85
N LEU A 491 -20.64 -5.57 20.78
CA LEU A 491 -19.32 -6.18 20.93
C LEU A 491 -18.97 -6.47 22.40
N ALA A 492 -19.53 -5.73 23.35
CA ALA A 492 -19.37 -5.99 24.79
C ALA A 492 -19.81 -7.41 25.23
N ARG A 493 -20.60 -8.11 24.39
CA ARG A 493 -21.07 -9.48 24.66
C ARG A 493 -20.05 -10.57 24.34
N TYR A 494 -18.92 -10.21 23.73
CA TYR A 494 -17.88 -11.15 23.33
C TYR A 494 -16.80 -11.25 24.39
N PRO A 495 -16.50 -12.47 24.90
CA PRO A 495 -15.46 -12.66 25.91
C PRO A 495 -14.09 -12.12 25.49
N GLU A 496 -13.79 -12.15 24.20
CA GLU A 496 -12.53 -11.67 23.63
C GLU A 496 -12.35 -10.15 23.82
N ILE A 497 -13.43 -9.39 23.95
CA ILE A 497 -13.38 -7.96 24.26
C ILE A 497 -13.13 -7.75 25.75
N GLU A 498 -13.82 -8.50 26.61
CA GLU A 498 -13.63 -8.42 28.07
C GLU A 498 -12.20 -8.80 28.48
N GLN A 499 -11.65 -9.85 27.84
CA GLN A 499 -10.30 -10.37 28.10
C GLN A 499 -9.20 -9.61 27.35
N ALA A 500 -9.53 -8.62 26.53
CA ALA A 500 -8.55 -7.84 25.79
C ALA A 500 -7.56 -7.15 26.75
N GLY A 501 -6.33 -6.93 26.26
CA GLY A 501 -5.31 -6.17 26.96
C GLY A 501 -5.67 -4.70 27.15
N VAL A 502 -4.72 -3.94 27.66
CA VAL A 502 -4.79 -2.48 27.75
C VAL A 502 -4.26 -1.85 26.45
N LEU A 503 -4.56 -0.56 26.24
CA LEU A 503 -3.97 0.20 25.15
C LEU A 503 -2.46 0.40 25.39
N GLU A 504 -1.65 -0.02 24.45
CA GLU A 504 -0.20 0.20 24.48
C GLU A 504 0.11 1.58 23.92
N LEU A 505 0.27 2.56 24.82
CA LEU A 505 0.42 3.97 24.46
C LEU A 505 1.87 4.47 24.46
N GLN A 506 2.79 3.66 24.96
CA GLN A 506 4.21 4.00 24.99
C GLN A 506 4.93 3.37 23.77
N PRO A 507 5.88 4.09 23.17
CA PRO A 507 6.73 3.49 22.14
C PRO A 507 7.68 2.46 22.77
N ASP A 508 7.96 1.41 22.02
CA ASP A 508 8.99 0.43 22.37
C ASP A 508 10.25 0.72 21.55
N PHE A 509 11.11 1.59 22.09
CA PHE A 509 12.40 1.92 21.44
C PHE A 509 13.47 0.84 21.63
N GLU A 510 13.22 -0.19 22.44
CA GLU A 510 14.10 -1.37 22.53
C GLU A 510 13.78 -2.38 21.42
N ALA A 511 12.60 -2.29 20.79
CA ALA A 511 12.28 -3.08 19.62
C ALA A 511 13.17 -2.69 18.44
N THR A 512 13.40 -3.64 17.54
CA THR A 512 14.22 -3.43 16.34
C THR A 512 13.62 -2.36 15.43
N HIS A 513 14.44 -1.40 15.03
CA HIS A 513 14.09 -0.32 14.09
C HIS A 513 15.31 0.16 13.31
N CYS A 514 15.12 0.89 12.22
CA CYS A 514 16.19 1.48 11.41
C CYS A 514 16.37 3.00 11.65
N ILE A 515 15.81 3.56 12.73
CA ILE A 515 15.94 5.01 13.02
C ILE A 515 17.40 5.31 13.35
N PRO A 516 18.04 6.29 12.66
CA PRO A 516 19.45 6.64 12.90
C PRO A 516 19.68 7.14 14.33
N ALA A 517 20.83 6.81 14.93
CA ALA A 517 21.18 7.23 16.27
C ALA A 517 21.15 8.77 16.45
N ALA A 518 21.53 9.52 15.42
CA ALA A 518 21.48 10.98 15.45
C ALA A 518 20.04 11.52 15.54
N VAL A 519 19.07 10.86 14.92
CA VAL A 519 17.65 11.19 15.01
C VAL A 519 17.10 10.78 16.37
N MET A 520 17.43 9.55 16.84
CA MET A 520 17.04 9.07 18.17
C MET A 520 17.49 10.00 19.29
N THR A 521 18.74 10.49 19.23
CA THR A 521 19.26 11.45 20.23
C THR A 521 18.40 12.71 20.29
N ARG A 522 17.94 13.22 19.17
CA ARG A 522 17.09 14.43 19.11
C ARG A 522 15.66 14.15 19.62
N LEU A 523 15.09 13.00 19.26
CA LEU A 523 13.77 12.58 19.76
C LEU A 523 13.74 12.42 21.29
N ASN A 524 14.81 11.90 21.88
CA ASN A 524 14.92 11.74 23.34
C ASN A 524 15.16 13.07 24.09
N ALA A 525 15.57 14.14 23.38
CA ALA A 525 15.80 15.46 23.94
C ALA A 525 14.57 16.40 23.82
N SER A 526 13.58 16.04 23.01
CA SER A 526 12.33 16.80 22.77
C SER A 526 11.19 16.32 23.68
#